data_31ea5c14779789c84d4d14cf1ceabafe
#
_entry.id   31ea5c14779789c84d4d14cf1ceabafe
#
_cell.length_a   1.000
_cell.length_b   1.000
_cell.length_c   1.000
_cell.angle_alpha   90.00
_cell.angle_beta   90.00
_cell.angle_gamma   90.00
#
_symmetry.space_group_name_H-M   'P 1'
#
loop_
_entity.id
_entity.type
_entity.pdbx_description
1 polymer ?
#
loop_
_entity_poly.entity_id
_entity_poly.type
_entity_poly.pdbx_seq_one_letter_code
_entity_poly.pdbx_strand_id
1 'polypeptide(L)'
;MLKVTLIGRNVVGADYEDALTSSGYNISKYDSFEKALPVLHDKTDIILVDKKLNTSPLFKEFLKISKNIPKIIISDTHTFRGFTPWMKESLAYPLFAPDSKELLYFVKRLVRENKIFSENNRLKYELSLAKNELNFFEEVSRTLTSSSELSDILTKIMGKMKEMTKAETWSVLLVDQETGDLVFEKTGAKKTKEIQKIRLKMGEGIAGWVAREGIPVVVPDVSKDERFLGKIDNAIHFKTKSLMCIPVRINEEVIGVLELVNKTTGEPFRKEDIDLLMRLVDLTAIAIERTSLYQKMTELAITDDLTKLFNTRYLNRTIEIEIQRSSRYNTSVSLIFMDVDYFKRINDRFGHLIGSKVLVEMGQLLIKSFRTVDIVARYGGDEFVIVLPQTPPKAATKIAERMRKSIEQNTFLKKEGYALKLTASFGVASYPESAASKDDLIRLADDAMYKVKNQTRNAVYAIV
;
A
#
# COMPACT_ATOMS: atom_id res chain seq x y z
N MET A 1 -8.44 41.74 -19.26
CA MET A 1 -8.40 43.17 -18.94
C MET A 1 -8.89 43.32 -17.51
N LEU A 2 -8.11 43.98 -16.64
CA LEU A 2 -8.49 44.14 -15.23
C LEU A 2 -9.65 45.11 -15.11
N LYS A 3 -10.61 44.77 -14.20
CA LYS A 3 -11.83 45.54 -14.01
C LYS A 3 -11.76 46.39 -12.76
N VAL A 4 -11.88 47.70 -12.94
CA VAL A 4 -11.90 48.70 -11.86
C VAL A 4 -13.34 49.22 -11.69
N THR A 5 -13.88 49.09 -10.49
CA THR A 5 -15.25 49.56 -10.18
C THR A 5 -15.18 50.86 -9.40
N LEU A 6 -15.79 51.91 -9.93
CA LEU A 6 -15.90 53.23 -9.31
C LEU A 6 -17.24 53.38 -8.60
N ILE A 7 -17.25 53.71 -7.31
CA ILE A 7 -18.49 53.82 -6.53
C ILE A 7 -18.52 55.16 -5.79
N GLY A 8 -19.56 55.95 -6.06
CA GLY A 8 -19.80 57.24 -5.42
C GLY A 8 -19.54 58.46 -6.31
N ARG A 9 -20.26 59.54 -6.10
CA ARG A 9 -20.28 60.72 -7.00
C ARG A 9 -18.94 61.41 -7.11
N ASN A 10 -18.17 61.51 -6.04
CA ASN A 10 -16.85 62.16 -6.06
C ASN A 10 -15.79 61.33 -6.80
N VAL A 11 -16.01 60.05 -6.98
CA VAL A 11 -15.12 59.14 -7.69
C VAL A 11 -15.53 59.02 -9.16
N VAL A 12 -16.85 59.03 -9.44
CA VAL A 12 -17.42 58.88 -10.77
C VAL A 12 -17.30 60.19 -11.60
N GLY A 13 -17.31 61.34 -10.97
CA GLY A 13 -17.26 62.66 -11.59
C GLY A 13 -15.85 63.24 -11.84
N ALA A 14 -14.80 62.57 -11.51
CA ALA A 14 -13.43 63.02 -11.65
C ALA A 14 -12.78 62.44 -12.92
N ASP A 15 -11.70 63.09 -13.43
CA ASP A 15 -10.93 62.68 -14.64
C ASP A 15 -10.17 61.37 -14.49
N TYR A 16 -10.59 60.52 -13.53
CA TYR A 16 -10.00 59.22 -13.25
C TYR A 16 -10.30 58.18 -14.33
N GLU A 17 -11.46 58.32 -14.99
CA GLU A 17 -11.90 57.38 -16.02
C GLU A 17 -10.94 57.37 -17.21
N ASP A 18 -10.65 58.54 -17.74
CA ASP A 18 -9.79 58.69 -18.92
C ASP A 18 -8.37 58.16 -18.64
N ALA A 19 -7.85 58.46 -17.47
CA ALA A 19 -6.53 57.98 -17.04
C ALA A 19 -6.49 56.42 -16.87
N LEU A 20 -7.51 55.80 -16.33
CA LEU A 20 -7.61 54.37 -16.12
C LEU A 20 -7.88 53.64 -17.44
N THR A 21 -8.81 54.15 -18.26
CA THR A 21 -9.14 53.57 -19.57
C THR A 21 -7.95 53.63 -20.52
N SER A 22 -7.26 54.75 -20.62
CA SER A 22 -6.05 54.90 -21.43
C SER A 22 -4.89 54.02 -20.97
N SER A 23 -4.93 53.57 -19.70
CA SER A 23 -3.98 52.60 -19.12
C SER A 23 -4.42 51.13 -19.25
N GLY A 24 -5.50 50.86 -19.97
CA GLY A 24 -5.95 49.49 -20.29
C GLY A 24 -6.83 48.83 -19.25
N TYR A 25 -7.45 49.58 -18.34
CA TYR A 25 -8.43 49.06 -17.38
C TYR A 25 -9.84 49.13 -17.94
N ASN A 26 -10.66 48.11 -17.57
CA ASN A 26 -12.10 48.11 -17.87
C ASN A 26 -12.84 48.72 -16.69
N ILE A 27 -13.66 49.76 -16.92
CA ILE A 27 -14.28 50.54 -15.86
C ILE A 27 -15.76 50.32 -15.79
N SER A 28 -16.28 50.11 -14.55
CA SER A 28 -17.68 50.14 -14.24
C SER A 28 -17.98 51.24 -13.22
N LYS A 29 -19.06 52.00 -13.40
CA LYS A 29 -19.40 53.19 -12.58
C LYS A 29 -20.72 53.01 -11.88
N TYR A 30 -20.79 53.36 -10.62
CA TYR A 30 -22.02 53.29 -9.81
C TYR A 30 -22.05 54.49 -8.83
N ASP A 31 -23.18 55.17 -8.71
CA ASP A 31 -23.34 56.38 -7.84
C ASP A 31 -23.54 55.95 -6.39
N SER A 32 -23.99 54.74 -6.14
CA SER A 32 -24.34 54.21 -4.79
C SER A 32 -24.05 52.72 -4.65
N PHE A 33 -24.06 52.22 -3.41
CA PHE A 33 -23.93 50.78 -3.13
C PHE A 33 -25.12 49.96 -3.65
N GLU A 34 -26.33 50.50 -3.69
CA GLU A 34 -27.51 49.82 -4.21
C GLU A 34 -27.32 49.34 -5.65
N LYS A 35 -26.71 50.17 -6.48
CA LYS A 35 -26.44 49.84 -7.87
C LYS A 35 -25.21 48.99 -8.07
N ALA A 36 -24.23 49.09 -7.18
CA ALA A 36 -22.94 48.39 -7.27
C ALA A 36 -22.99 46.96 -6.73
N LEU A 37 -23.68 46.71 -5.62
CA LEU A 37 -23.70 45.41 -4.92
C LEU A 37 -24.11 44.22 -5.78
N PRO A 38 -25.14 44.30 -6.65
CA PRO A 38 -25.54 43.15 -7.48
C PRO A 38 -24.47 42.70 -8.47
N VAL A 39 -23.53 43.60 -8.81
CA VAL A 39 -22.54 43.38 -9.88
C VAL A 39 -21.12 43.15 -9.35
N LEU A 40 -20.87 43.41 -8.06
CA LEU A 40 -19.57 43.23 -7.43
C LEU A 40 -19.12 41.76 -7.39
N HIS A 41 -20.07 40.82 -7.41
CA HIS A 41 -19.74 39.38 -7.46
C HIS A 41 -19.10 38.91 -8.78
N ASP A 42 -19.29 39.68 -9.88
CA ASP A 42 -18.78 39.32 -11.20
C ASP A 42 -17.51 40.10 -11.55
N LYS A 43 -16.35 39.56 -11.11
CA LYS A 43 -15.02 39.91 -11.62
C LYS A 43 -14.58 41.40 -11.46
N THR A 44 -14.76 41.96 -10.28
CA THR A 44 -14.10 43.26 -9.94
C THR A 44 -12.73 42.98 -9.33
N ASP A 45 -11.67 43.57 -9.89
CA ASP A 45 -10.29 43.40 -9.41
C ASP A 45 -9.89 44.46 -8.37
N ILE A 46 -10.41 45.69 -8.53
CA ILE A 46 -10.18 46.82 -7.62
C ILE A 46 -11.46 47.63 -7.51
N ILE A 47 -11.70 48.18 -6.31
CA ILE A 47 -12.77 49.13 -6.06
C ILE A 47 -12.20 50.48 -5.68
N LEU A 48 -12.59 51.54 -6.37
CA LEU A 48 -12.41 52.92 -5.94
C LEU A 48 -13.75 53.40 -5.33
N VAL A 49 -13.74 53.82 -4.10
CA VAL A 49 -14.97 54.16 -3.37
C VAL A 49 -14.86 55.48 -2.66
N ASP A 50 -15.93 56.30 -2.72
CA ASP A 50 -16.03 57.56 -2.00
C ASP A 50 -16.16 57.29 -0.50
N LYS A 51 -15.30 57.91 0.33
CA LYS A 51 -15.33 57.83 1.80
C LYS A 51 -16.69 58.13 2.37
N LYS A 52 -17.43 59.09 1.79
CA LYS A 52 -18.74 59.54 2.26
C LYS A 52 -19.80 58.44 2.29
N LEU A 53 -19.63 57.36 1.53
CA LEU A 53 -20.53 56.20 1.50
C LEU A 53 -20.49 55.34 2.79
N ASN A 54 -19.56 55.61 3.70
CA ASN A 54 -19.55 54.91 5.02
C ASN A 54 -20.78 55.18 5.88
N THR A 55 -21.58 56.19 5.54
CA THR A 55 -22.84 56.50 6.18
C THR A 55 -24.04 55.76 5.55
N SER A 56 -23.85 55.06 4.44
CA SER A 56 -24.89 54.28 3.79
C SER A 56 -25.35 53.12 4.66
N PRO A 57 -26.66 52.83 4.69
CA PRO A 57 -27.22 51.65 5.37
C PRO A 57 -26.60 50.34 4.85
N LEU A 58 -26.20 50.32 3.57
CA LEU A 58 -25.62 49.13 2.86
C LEU A 58 -24.10 49.01 3.08
N PHE A 59 -23.47 49.87 3.84
CA PHE A 59 -22.02 49.85 4.06
C PHE A 59 -21.51 48.53 4.64
N LYS A 60 -22.22 47.95 5.63
CA LYS A 60 -21.83 46.67 6.25
C LYS A 60 -21.92 45.50 5.24
N GLU A 61 -22.93 45.48 4.41
CA GLU A 61 -23.13 44.49 3.35
C GLU A 61 -22.06 44.62 2.28
N PHE A 62 -21.76 45.85 1.86
CA PHE A 62 -20.66 46.12 0.94
C PHE A 62 -19.32 45.59 1.47
N LEU A 63 -18.98 45.84 2.75
CA LEU A 63 -17.74 45.32 3.32
C LEU A 63 -17.67 43.80 3.33
N LYS A 64 -18.79 43.12 3.60
CA LYS A 64 -18.88 41.67 3.60
C LYS A 64 -18.66 41.09 2.20
N ILE A 65 -19.33 41.64 1.19
CA ILE A 65 -19.24 41.17 -0.21
C ILE A 65 -17.87 41.46 -0.80
N SER A 66 -17.32 42.63 -0.52
CA SER A 66 -16.03 43.09 -1.09
C SER A 66 -14.82 42.71 -0.24
N LYS A 67 -14.94 41.79 0.75
CA LYS A 67 -13.88 41.49 1.73
C LYS A 67 -12.52 41.21 1.13
N ASN A 68 -12.47 40.47 0.03
CA ASN A 68 -11.22 40.04 -0.63
C ASN A 68 -10.82 40.94 -1.82
N ILE A 69 -11.53 42.03 -2.07
CA ILE A 69 -11.25 42.95 -3.18
C ILE A 69 -10.52 44.14 -2.63
N PRO A 70 -9.33 44.53 -3.19
CA PRO A 70 -8.63 45.74 -2.83
C PRO A 70 -9.49 46.98 -3.05
N LYS A 71 -9.47 47.92 -2.09
CA LYS A 71 -10.26 49.14 -2.11
C LYS A 71 -9.38 50.36 -1.97
N ILE A 72 -9.55 51.33 -2.84
CA ILE A 72 -8.99 52.68 -2.67
C ILE A 72 -10.15 53.58 -2.21
N ILE A 73 -10.00 54.13 -1.01
CA ILE A 73 -11.01 55.01 -0.43
C ILE A 73 -10.59 56.43 -0.66
N ILE A 74 -11.34 57.14 -1.51
CA ILE A 74 -11.06 58.51 -1.93
C ILE A 74 -11.76 59.48 -1.01
N SER A 75 -11.07 60.49 -0.54
CA SER A 75 -11.59 61.61 0.27
C SER A 75 -11.15 62.94 -0.33
N ASP A 76 -12.07 63.85 -0.36
CA ASP A 76 -11.83 65.26 -0.72
C ASP A 76 -11.17 66.08 0.41
N THR A 77 -11.03 65.53 1.59
CA THR A 77 -10.43 66.20 2.76
C THR A 77 -9.19 65.46 3.27
N HIS A 78 -8.11 66.19 3.58
CA HIS A 78 -6.88 65.67 4.13
C HIS A 78 -6.97 65.26 5.61
N THR A 79 -8.05 64.57 6.00
CA THR A 79 -8.24 64.13 7.38
C THR A 79 -8.52 62.65 7.47
N PHE A 80 -7.87 61.98 8.44
CA PHE A 80 -8.13 60.56 8.74
C PHE A 80 -9.47 60.31 9.45
N ARG A 81 -10.12 61.42 9.89
CA ARG A 81 -11.43 61.29 10.58
C ARG A 81 -12.46 60.64 9.68
N GLY A 82 -13.09 59.56 10.18
CA GLY A 82 -14.09 58.78 9.43
C GLY A 82 -13.52 57.67 8.52
N PHE A 83 -12.21 57.43 8.50
CA PHE A 83 -11.63 56.22 7.84
C PHE A 83 -11.64 54.97 8.70
N THR A 84 -11.79 55.10 10.03
CA THR A 84 -11.77 53.99 10.98
C THR A 84 -12.64 52.80 10.57
N PRO A 85 -13.89 52.97 10.09
CA PRO A 85 -14.72 51.85 9.65
C PRO A 85 -14.11 51.08 8.43
N TRP A 86 -13.42 51.80 7.52
CA TRP A 86 -12.77 51.23 6.34
C TRP A 86 -11.48 50.50 6.70
N MET A 87 -10.72 51.06 7.67
CA MET A 87 -9.39 50.53 8.07
C MET A 87 -9.46 49.20 8.85
N LYS A 88 -10.66 48.74 9.21
CA LYS A 88 -10.88 47.39 9.78
C LYS A 88 -10.70 46.32 8.72
N GLU A 89 -10.73 46.69 7.45
CA GLU A 89 -10.53 45.79 6.33
C GLU A 89 -9.07 45.78 5.88
N SER A 90 -8.47 44.63 5.74
CA SER A 90 -7.04 44.44 5.43
C SER A 90 -6.59 44.93 4.03
N LEU A 91 -7.54 45.20 3.14
CA LEU A 91 -7.27 45.61 1.76
C LEU A 91 -7.87 46.98 1.42
N ALA A 92 -7.91 47.91 2.38
CA ALA A 92 -8.47 49.22 2.21
C ALA A 92 -7.36 50.30 2.37
N TYR A 93 -7.22 51.16 1.37
CA TYR A 93 -6.14 52.17 1.28
C TYR A 93 -6.74 53.54 1.11
N PRO A 94 -6.53 54.47 2.05
CA PRO A 94 -7.02 55.84 1.96
C PRO A 94 -6.16 56.68 0.98
N LEU A 95 -6.82 57.48 0.14
CA LEU A 95 -6.19 58.48 -0.73
C LEU A 95 -6.92 59.81 -0.58
N PHE A 96 -6.17 60.87 -0.47
CA PHE A 96 -6.69 62.23 -0.19
C PHE A 96 -6.59 63.10 -1.44
N ALA A 97 -7.74 63.38 -2.06
CA ALA A 97 -7.85 64.24 -3.25
C ALA A 97 -6.76 63.97 -4.30
N PRO A 98 -6.53 62.70 -4.71
CA PRO A 98 -5.44 62.36 -5.60
C PRO A 98 -5.66 62.98 -6.98
N ASP A 99 -4.59 63.42 -7.64
CA ASP A 99 -4.64 63.66 -9.08
C ASP A 99 -4.68 62.31 -9.86
N SER A 100 -4.97 62.41 -11.18
CA SER A 100 -5.12 61.18 -12.00
C SER A 100 -3.82 60.36 -12.11
N LYS A 101 -2.64 60.99 -11.97
CA LYS A 101 -1.33 60.32 -12.02
C LYS A 101 -1.06 59.59 -10.71
N GLU A 102 -1.35 60.21 -9.58
CA GLU A 102 -1.21 59.62 -8.26
C GLU A 102 -2.17 58.42 -8.11
N LEU A 103 -3.42 58.60 -8.50
CA LEU A 103 -4.40 57.49 -8.48
C LEU A 103 -3.93 56.29 -9.34
N LEU A 104 -3.47 56.58 -10.55
CA LEU A 104 -3.00 55.52 -11.46
C LEU A 104 -1.78 54.79 -10.90
N TYR A 105 -0.86 55.53 -10.24
CA TYR A 105 0.26 54.88 -9.54
C TYR A 105 -0.20 53.91 -8.46
N PHE A 106 -1.14 54.33 -7.60
CA PHE A 106 -1.66 53.50 -6.55
C PHE A 106 -2.46 52.30 -7.07
N VAL A 107 -3.25 52.46 -8.12
CA VAL A 107 -3.97 51.35 -8.78
C VAL A 107 -2.97 50.34 -9.32
N LYS A 108 -1.94 50.77 -10.06
CA LYS A 108 -0.91 49.86 -10.57
C LYS A 108 -0.17 49.10 -9.45
N ARG A 109 0.14 49.83 -8.36
CA ARG A 109 0.79 49.25 -7.18
C ARG A 109 -0.08 48.18 -6.54
N LEU A 110 -1.37 48.45 -6.30
CA LEU A 110 -2.30 47.51 -5.71
C LEU A 110 -2.55 46.26 -6.58
N VAL A 111 -2.64 46.43 -7.88
CA VAL A 111 -2.72 45.33 -8.83
C VAL A 111 -1.50 44.42 -8.68
N ARG A 112 -0.31 45.00 -8.60
CA ARG A 112 0.93 44.23 -8.43
C ARG A 112 1.00 43.54 -7.08
N GLU A 113 0.66 44.25 -6.00
CA GLU A 113 0.63 43.67 -4.63
C GLU A 113 -0.37 42.53 -4.53
N ASN A 114 -1.59 42.69 -5.07
CA ASN A 114 -2.62 41.64 -5.05
C ASN A 114 -2.20 40.41 -5.88
N LYS A 115 -1.57 40.61 -7.03
CA LYS A 115 -1.03 39.54 -7.84
C LYS A 115 0.05 38.75 -7.08
N ILE A 116 1.00 39.46 -6.44
CA ILE A 116 2.05 38.84 -5.63
C ILE A 116 1.43 38.08 -4.45
N PHE A 117 0.42 38.64 -3.78
CA PHE A 117 -0.25 38.00 -2.66
C PHE A 117 -0.99 36.73 -3.08
N SER A 118 -1.73 36.77 -4.19
CA SER A 118 -2.45 35.60 -4.70
C SER A 118 -1.48 34.49 -5.14
N GLU A 119 -0.39 34.86 -5.81
CA GLU A 119 0.65 33.92 -6.23
C GLU A 119 1.39 33.30 -5.02
N ASN A 120 1.69 34.12 -4.00
CA ASN A 120 2.29 33.62 -2.76
C ASN A 120 1.40 32.64 -2.02
N ASN A 121 0.08 32.91 -1.95
CA ASN A 121 -0.87 31.99 -1.34
C ASN A 121 -0.99 30.69 -2.13
N ARG A 122 -0.99 30.78 -3.47
CA ARG A 122 -0.97 29.61 -4.33
C ARG A 122 0.29 28.77 -4.10
N LEU A 123 1.47 29.41 -4.11
CA LEU A 123 2.74 28.73 -3.87
C LEU A 123 2.83 28.11 -2.47
N LYS A 124 2.30 28.79 -1.44
CA LYS A 124 2.20 28.22 -0.09
C LYS A 124 1.32 26.97 -0.04
N TYR A 125 0.22 27.00 -0.77
CA TYR A 125 -0.66 25.82 -0.87
C TYR A 125 0.04 24.66 -1.58
N GLU A 126 0.66 24.93 -2.74
CA GLU A 126 1.44 23.94 -3.49
C GLU A 126 2.60 23.36 -2.65
N LEU A 127 3.32 24.23 -1.92
CA LEU A 127 4.39 23.82 -1.00
C LEU A 127 3.87 22.94 0.13
N SER A 128 2.69 23.25 0.69
CA SER A 128 2.08 22.44 1.75
C SER A 128 1.71 21.04 1.26
N LEU A 129 1.18 20.95 0.03
CA LEU A 129 0.87 19.67 -0.61
C LEU A 129 2.14 18.85 -0.84
N ALA A 130 3.17 19.46 -1.43
CA ALA A 130 4.45 18.79 -1.69
C ALA A 130 5.13 18.33 -0.38
N LYS A 131 5.06 19.13 0.69
CA LYS A 131 5.61 18.77 1.99
C LYS A 131 4.85 17.57 2.62
N ASN A 132 3.53 17.55 2.52
CA ASN A 132 2.72 16.43 3.00
C ASN A 132 3.03 15.14 2.22
N GLU A 133 3.22 15.26 0.91
CA GLU A 133 3.62 14.16 0.04
C GLU A 133 5.01 13.63 0.43
N LEU A 134 5.99 14.52 0.63
CA LEU A 134 7.33 14.14 1.05
C LEU A 134 7.35 13.43 2.41
N ASN A 135 6.63 13.96 3.40
CA ASN A 135 6.51 13.33 4.71
C ASN A 135 5.90 11.92 4.62
N PHE A 136 4.91 11.75 3.76
CA PHE A 136 4.31 10.44 3.52
C PHE A 136 5.31 9.48 2.84
N PHE A 137 6.09 9.96 1.86
CA PHE A 137 7.18 9.20 1.24
C PHE A 137 8.20 8.72 2.27
N GLU A 138 8.62 9.59 3.18
CA GLU A 138 9.53 9.23 4.27
C GLU A 138 8.92 8.17 5.20
N GLU A 139 7.65 8.29 5.54
CA GLU A 139 6.95 7.34 6.40
C GLU A 139 6.85 5.96 5.74
N VAL A 140 6.48 5.90 4.46
CA VAL A 140 6.44 4.66 3.69
C VAL A 140 7.84 4.06 3.57
N SER A 141 8.86 4.87 3.25
CA SER A 141 10.25 4.43 3.15
C SER A 141 10.78 3.84 4.46
N ARG A 142 10.49 4.47 5.60
CA ARG A 142 10.83 3.95 6.93
C ARG A 142 10.09 2.64 7.21
N THR A 143 8.83 2.54 6.82
CA THR A 143 8.06 1.31 7.00
C THR A 143 8.60 0.17 6.14
N LEU A 144 8.99 0.48 4.89
CA LEU A 144 9.66 -0.47 4.00
C LEU A 144 10.99 -1.01 4.57
N THR A 145 11.68 -0.21 5.39
CA THR A 145 12.94 -0.63 6.02
C THR A 145 12.76 -1.35 7.34
N SER A 146 11.68 -1.10 8.06
CA SER A 146 11.42 -1.61 9.42
C SER A 146 10.40 -2.74 9.50
N SER A 147 9.48 -2.85 8.54
CA SER A 147 8.47 -3.90 8.48
C SER A 147 8.81 -4.91 7.39
N SER A 148 8.79 -6.19 7.75
CA SER A 148 8.98 -7.32 6.83
C SER A 148 7.65 -7.79 6.20
N GLU A 149 6.50 -7.31 6.68
CA GLU A 149 5.19 -7.77 6.23
C GLU A 149 4.55 -6.80 5.23
N LEU A 150 4.29 -7.29 4.02
CA LEU A 150 3.58 -6.56 2.95
C LEU A 150 2.23 -6.01 3.43
N SER A 151 1.51 -6.80 4.22
CA SER A 151 0.21 -6.46 4.80
C SER A 151 0.18 -5.13 5.55
N ASP A 152 1.23 -4.84 6.33
CA ASP A 152 1.33 -3.60 7.12
C ASP A 152 1.61 -2.38 6.23
N ILE A 153 2.48 -2.57 5.24
CA ILE A 153 2.81 -1.53 4.26
C ILE A 153 1.57 -1.15 3.45
N LEU A 154 0.87 -2.16 2.91
CA LEU A 154 -0.36 -1.94 2.15
C LEU A 154 -1.44 -1.25 3.00
N THR A 155 -1.58 -1.63 4.28
CA THR A 155 -2.55 -0.99 5.18
C THR A 155 -2.27 0.50 5.35
N LYS A 156 -1.01 0.90 5.47
CA LYS A 156 -0.63 2.32 5.60
C LYS A 156 -0.87 3.11 4.31
N ILE A 157 -0.42 2.58 3.18
CA ILE A 157 -0.60 3.24 1.87
C ILE A 157 -2.08 3.39 1.55
N MET A 158 -2.84 2.31 1.66
CA MET A 158 -4.27 2.33 1.38
C MET A 158 -5.07 3.17 2.37
N GLY A 159 -4.64 3.21 3.63
CA GLY A 159 -5.19 4.11 4.65
C GLY A 159 -5.04 5.57 4.23
N LYS A 160 -3.89 5.96 3.68
CA LYS A 160 -3.66 7.31 3.18
C LYS A 160 -4.47 7.62 1.92
N MET A 161 -4.53 6.69 0.98
CA MET A 161 -5.39 6.84 -0.21
C MET A 161 -6.87 7.02 0.18
N LYS A 162 -7.35 6.23 1.13
CA LYS A 162 -8.69 6.34 1.70
C LYS A 162 -8.95 7.73 2.30
N GLU A 163 -8.01 8.24 3.10
CA GLU A 163 -8.10 9.58 3.72
C GLU A 163 -8.20 10.69 2.66
N MET A 164 -7.30 10.65 1.66
CA MET A 164 -7.22 11.66 0.60
C MET A 164 -8.48 11.70 -0.27
N THR A 165 -9.05 10.53 -0.59
CA THR A 165 -10.26 10.42 -1.43
C THR A 165 -11.55 10.40 -0.65
N LYS A 166 -11.48 10.35 0.69
CA LYS A 166 -12.62 10.14 1.59
C LYS A 166 -13.40 8.87 1.25
N ALA A 167 -12.70 7.81 0.83
CA ALA A 167 -13.31 6.53 0.54
C ALA A 167 -13.86 5.87 1.82
N GLU A 168 -14.94 5.09 1.70
CA GLU A 168 -15.53 4.34 2.82
C GLU A 168 -14.67 3.11 3.14
N THR A 169 -14.24 2.37 2.11
CA THR A 169 -13.35 1.22 2.24
C THR A 169 -12.46 1.06 1.01
N TRP A 170 -11.57 0.07 1.07
CA TRP A 170 -10.59 -0.20 0.02
C TRP A 170 -10.25 -1.70 -0.03
N SER A 171 -9.69 -2.14 -1.16
CA SER A 171 -9.13 -3.48 -1.35
C SER A 171 -7.86 -3.42 -2.19
N VAL A 172 -6.95 -4.36 -1.95
CA VAL A 172 -5.80 -4.67 -2.79
C VAL A 172 -5.93 -6.10 -3.26
N LEU A 173 -5.96 -6.29 -4.56
CA LEU A 173 -5.95 -7.60 -5.18
C LEU A 173 -4.63 -7.79 -5.93
N LEU A 174 -3.99 -8.94 -5.76
CA LEU A 174 -2.76 -9.30 -6.47
C LEU A 174 -3.02 -10.46 -7.43
N VAL A 175 -2.26 -10.49 -8.50
CA VAL A 175 -2.27 -11.61 -9.45
C VAL A 175 -1.50 -12.78 -8.85
N ASP A 176 -2.17 -13.89 -8.65
CA ASP A 176 -1.56 -15.15 -8.24
C ASP A 176 -0.73 -15.72 -9.40
N GLN A 177 0.58 -15.86 -9.21
CA GLN A 177 1.51 -16.25 -10.27
C GLN A 177 1.30 -17.70 -10.75
N GLU A 178 0.69 -18.57 -9.96
CA GLU A 178 0.45 -19.96 -10.33
C GLU A 178 -0.83 -20.13 -11.17
N THR A 179 -1.90 -19.41 -10.78
CA THR A 179 -3.22 -19.56 -11.39
C THR A 179 -3.59 -18.45 -12.37
N GLY A 180 -2.93 -17.29 -12.29
CA GLY A 180 -3.28 -16.08 -13.04
C GLY A 180 -4.56 -15.38 -12.55
N ASP A 181 -5.16 -15.84 -11.46
CA ASP A 181 -6.35 -15.23 -10.87
C ASP A 181 -5.99 -14.04 -9.96
N LEU A 182 -6.92 -13.12 -9.79
CA LEU A 182 -6.82 -12.07 -8.78
C LEU A 182 -7.27 -12.58 -7.41
N VAL A 183 -6.44 -12.38 -6.41
CA VAL A 183 -6.66 -12.77 -5.02
C VAL A 183 -6.68 -11.53 -4.14
N PHE A 184 -7.60 -11.44 -3.20
CA PHE A 184 -7.61 -10.37 -2.21
C PHE A 184 -6.46 -10.53 -1.22
N GLU A 185 -5.43 -9.72 -1.38
CA GLU A 185 -4.29 -9.67 -0.44
C GLU A 185 -4.69 -8.95 0.84
N LYS A 186 -5.34 -7.78 0.71
CA LYS A 186 -5.75 -6.98 1.86
C LYS A 186 -7.02 -6.18 1.56
N THR A 187 -7.82 -5.93 2.60
CA THR A 187 -9.01 -5.07 2.52
C THR A 187 -9.23 -4.30 3.82
N GLY A 188 -9.81 -3.11 3.70
CA GLY A 188 -10.30 -2.31 4.83
C GLY A 188 -11.70 -2.70 5.31
N ALA A 189 -12.34 -3.68 4.69
CA ALA A 189 -13.66 -4.16 5.08
C ALA A 189 -13.63 -4.99 6.37
N LYS A 190 -14.76 -5.01 7.12
CA LYS A 190 -14.85 -5.71 8.40
C LYS A 190 -14.78 -7.25 8.28
N LYS A 191 -15.20 -7.82 7.13
CA LYS A 191 -15.23 -9.27 6.88
C LYS A 191 -14.07 -9.75 5.99
N THR A 192 -12.86 -9.46 6.43
CA THR A 192 -11.63 -9.75 5.65
C THR A 192 -11.48 -11.23 5.30
N LYS A 193 -11.80 -12.15 6.22
CA LYS A 193 -11.61 -13.61 6.01
C LYS A 193 -12.54 -14.20 4.94
N GLU A 194 -13.73 -13.66 4.79
CA GLU A 194 -14.69 -14.07 3.76
C GLU A 194 -14.25 -13.58 2.38
N ILE A 195 -13.79 -12.33 2.30
CA ILE A 195 -13.31 -11.73 1.04
C ILE A 195 -12.05 -12.44 0.53
N GLN A 196 -11.11 -12.78 1.39
CA GLN A 196 -9.85 -13.44 1.02
C GLN A 196 -10.02 -14.84 0.39
N LYS A 197 -11.19 -15.45 0.54
CA LYS A 197 -11.52 -16.73 -0.12
C LYS A 197 -11.99 -16.54 -1.57
N ILE A 198 -12.33 -15.33 -1.97
CA ILE A 198 -12.85 -15.05 -3.30
C ILE A 198 -11.67 -14.89 -4.26
N ARG A 199 -11.75 -15.58 -5.40
CA ARG A 199 -10.84 -15.42 -6.54
C ARG A 199 -11.62 -14.85 -7.72
N LEU A 200 -11.00 -13.97 -8.46
CA LEU A 200 -11.56 -13.37 -9.67
C LEU A 200 -10.64 -13.72 -10.84
N LYS A 201 -11.23 -14.14 -11.95
CA LYS A 201 -10.45 -14.38 -13.18
C LYS A 201 -10.04 -13.05 -13.82
N MET A 202 -8.95 -13.07 -14.59
CA MET A 202 -8.60 -11.95 -15.46
C MET A 202 -9.77 -11.61 -16.39
N GLY A 203 -10.22 -10.36 -16.37
CA GLY A 203 -11.39 -9.89 -17.11
C GLY A 203 -12.71 -10.03 -16.35
N GLU A 204 -12.76 -10.73 -15.21
CA GLU A 204 -13.98 -10.92 -14.42
C GLU A 204 -14.22 -9.75 -13.49
N GLY A 205 -15.36 -9.08 -13.62
CA GLY A 205 -15.70 -7.92 -12.83
C GLY A 205 -14.91 -6.67 -13.22
N ILE A 206 -15.08 -5.59 -12.46
CA ILE A 206 -14.34 -4.33 -12.68
C ILE A 206 -12.85 -4.54 -12.38
N ALA A 207 -12.51 -5.19 -11.27
CA ALA A 207 -11.13 -5.46 -10.91
C ALA A 207 -10.41 -6.33 -11.95
N GLY A 208 -11.04 -7.43 -12.39
CA GLY A 208 -10.45 -8.30 -13.42
C GLY A 208 -10.34 -7.60 -14.78
N TRP A 209 -11.28 -6.74 -15.12
CA TRP A 209 -11.20 -5.94 -16.34
C TRP A 209 -10.02 -4.95 -16.28
N VAL A 210 -9.86 -4.23 -15.16
CA VAL A 210 -8.72 -3.31 -14.95
C VAL A 210 -7.39 -4.06 -14.97
N ALA A 211 -7.34 -5.25 -14.38
CA ALA A 211 -6.14 -6.08 -14.39
C ALA A 211 -5.75 -6.52 -15.80
N ARG A 212 -6.72 -6.87 -16.64
CA ARG A 212 -6.50 -7.31 -18.02
C ARG A 212 -6.14 -6.16 -18.96
N GLU A 213 -6.90 -5.07 -18.92
CA GLU A 213 -6.70 -3.91 -19.81
C GLU A 213 -5.56 -2.99 -19.34
N GLY A 214 -5.27 -3.02 -18.04
CA GLY A 214 -4.28 -2.15 -17.42
C GLY A 214 -4.68 -0.67 -17.42
N ILE A 215 -5.95 -0.33 -17.54
CA ILE A 215 -6.46 1.04 -17.59
C ILE A 215 -7.24 1.34 -16.32
N PRO A 216 -6.93 2.45 -15.61
CA PRO A 216 -7.69 2.82 -14.43
C PRO A 216 -9.11 3.22 -14.80
N VAL A 217 -10.07 2.90 -13.94
CA VAL A 217 -11.49 3.21 -14.16
C VAL A 217 -12.13 3.83 -12.93
N VAL A 218 -12.99 4.81 -13.18
CA VAL A 218 -13.93 5.35 -12.21
C VAL A 218 -15.34 4.95 -12.64
N VAL A 219 -16.07 4.32 -11.73
CA VAL A 219 -17.46 3.94 -11.91
C VAL A 219 -18.31 4.75 -10.93
N PRO A 220 -18.92 5.85 -11.35
CA PRO A 220 -19.69 6.73 -10.47
C PRO A 220 -20.96 6.07 -9.91
N ASP A 221 -21.53 5.12 -10.64
CA ASP A 221 -22.72 4.34 -10.27
C ASP A 221 -22.57 2.91 -10.77
N VAL A 222 -22.22 2.00 -9.87
CA VAL A 222 -21.95 0.59 -10.23
C VAL A 222 -23.20 -0.15 -10.71
N SER A 223 -24.39 0.34 -10.39
CA SER A 223 -25.65 -0.28 -10.87
C SER A 223 -25.86 -0.13 -12.39
N LYS A 224 -25.11 0.77 -13.02
CA LYS A 224 -25.15 1.05 -14.47
C LYS A 224 -23.98 0.44 -15.24
N ASP A 225 -23.04 -0.23 -14.54
CA ASP A 225 -21.87 -0.83 -15.17
C ASP A 225 -22.05 -2.36 -15.25
N GLU A 226 -22.15 -2.88 -16.46
CA GLU A 226 -22.39 -4.32 -16.72
C GLU A 226 -21.26 -5.22 -16.19
N ARG A 227 -20.08 -4.66 -15.97
CA ARG A 227 -18.94 -5.39 -15.40
C ARG A 227 -19.06 -5.60 -13.89
N PHE A 228 -19.96 -4.88 -13.20
CA PHE A 228 -20.06 -4.97 -11.75
C PHE A 228 -20.61 -6.32 -11.30
N LEU A 229 -19.87 -6.98 -10.42
CA LEU A 229 -20.25 -8.26 -9.84
C LEU A 229 -20.74 -8.09 -8.40
N GLY A 230 -22.04 -8.19 -8.19
CA GLY A 230 -22.65 -8.09 -6.85
C GLY A 230 -22.37 -9.29 -5.92
N LYS A 231 -21.64 -10.31 -6.38
CA LYS A 231 -21.35 -11.50 -5.56
C LYS A 231 -20.53 -11.19 -4.32
N ILE A 232 -19.61 -10.22 -4.41
CA ILE A 232 -18.77 -9.78 -3.27
C ILE A 232 -19.63 -9.05 -2.26
N ASP A 233 -20.41 -8.07 -2.70
CA ASP A 233 -21.35 -7.32 -1.87
C ASP A 233 -22.29 -8.24 -1.11
N ASN A 234 -22.84 -9.24 -1.78
CA ASN A 234 -23.72 -10.24 -1.17
C ASN A 234 -23.03 -11.08 -0.09
N ALA A 235 -21.77 -11.49 -0.34
CA ALA A 235 -21.00 -12.32 0.60
C ALA A 235 -20.70 -11.59 1.91
N ILE A 236 -20.49 -10.27 1.86
CA ILE A 236 -20.07 -9.46 3.02
C ILE A 236 -21.20 -8.56 3.57
N HIS A 237 -22.37 -8.54 2.94
CA HIS A 237 -23.49 -7.65 3.25
C HIS A 237 -23.08 -6.18 3.18
N PHE A 238 -22.37 -5.81 2.12
CA PHE A 238 -21.95 -4.45 1.82
C PHE A 238 -22.70 -3.94 0.59
N LYS A 239 -22.86 -2.63 0.45
CA LYS A 239 -23.50 -2.01 -0.72
C LYS A 239 -22.52 -1.07 -1.40
N THR A 240 -21.94 -1.52 -2.49
CA THR A 240 -21.14 -0.68 -3.38
C THR A 240 -22.07 0.23 -4.17
N LYS A 241 -21.75 1.52 -4.21
CA LYS A 241 -22.46 2.55 -4.98
C LYS A 241 -21.58 3.12 -6.07
N SER A 242 -20.35 3.48 -5.74
CA SER A 242 -19.32 3.97 -6.64
C SER A 242 -18.00 3.29 -6.35
N LEU A 243 -17.19 3.10 -7.39
CA LEU A 243 -15.92 2.39 -7.33
C LEU A 243 -14.88 3.13 -8.16
N MET A 244 -13.68 3.20 -7.65
CA MET A 244 -12.48 3.55 -8.39
C MET A 244 -11.51 2.37 -8.33
N CYS A 245 -11.05 1.89 -9.48
CA CYS A 245 -10.13 0.77 -9.59
C CYS A 245 -8.91 1.18 -10.43
N ILE A 246 -7.71 0.97 -9.88
CA ILE A 246 -6.46 1.42 -10.47
C ILE A 246 -5.50 0.22 -10.57
N PRO A 247 -4.88 -0.03 -11.75
CA PRO A 247 -3.91 -1.10 -11.90
C PRO A 247 -2.58 -0.76 -11.20
N VAL A 248 -1.98 -1.76 -10.55
CA VAL A 248 -0.62 -1.69 -10.02
C VAL A 248 0.30 -2.37 -11.02
N ARG A 249 1.31 -1.66 -11.51
CA ARG A 249 2.21 -2.14 -12.56
C ARG A 249 3.66 -2.16 -12.12
N ILE A 250 4.38 -3.16 -12.59
CA ILE A 250 5.84 -3.23 -12.57
C ILE A 250 6.29 -3.55 -13.99
N ASN A 251 7.17 -2.72 -14.56
CA ASN A 251 7.71 -2.92 -15.92
C ASN A 251 6.63 -3.28 -16.96
N GLU A 252 5.57 -2.48 -17.06
CA GLU A 252 4.42 -2.65 -17.97
C GLU A 252 3.50 -3.85 -17.66
N GLU A 253 3.85 -4.73 -16.74
CA GLU A 253 3.02 -5.85 -16.31
C GLU A 253 2.11 -5.44 -15.15
N VAL A 254 0.82 -5.80 -15.22
CA VAL A 254 -0.12 -5.59 -14.13
C VAL A 254 0.03 -6.70 -13.11
N ILE A 255 0.53 -6.36 -11.93
CA ILE A 255 0.74 -7.29 -10.81
C ILE A 255 -0.45 -7.32 -9.83
N GLY A 256 -1.39 -6.41 -9.98
CA GLY A 256 -2.57 -6.31 -9.12
C GLY A 256 -3.42 -5.08 -9.42
N VAL A 257 -4.43 -4.89 -8.60
CA VAL A 257 -5.31 -3.71 -8.66
C VAL A 257 -5.64 -3.18 -7.27
N LEU A 258 -5.84 -1.87 -7.19
CA LEU A 258 -6.32 -1.17 -6.00
C LEU A 258 -7.75 -0.72 -6.22
N GLU A 259 -8.62 -0.99 -5.26
CA GLU A 259 -10.00 -0.53 -5.28
C GLU A 259 -10.25 0.43 -4.12
N LEU A 260 -10.93 1.52 -4.41
CA LEU A 260 -11.49 2.46 -3.43
C LEU A 260 -13.00 2.50 -3.65
N VAL A 261 -13.74 2.22 -2.58
CA VAL A 261 -15.18 1.96 -2.67
C VAL A 261 -15.93 3.00 -1.87
N ASN A 262 -16.95 3.58 -2.47
CA ASN A 262 -17.82 4.63 -1.96
C ASN A 262 -17.05 5.84 -1.41
N LYS A 263 -17.63 7.01 -1.44
CA LYS A 263 -17.17 8.18 -0.68
C LYS A 263 -18.03 8.39 0.56
N THR A 264 -17.40 8.69 1.69
CA THR A 264 -18.09 9.04 2.94
C THR A 264 -18.92 10.31 2.84
N THR A 265 -18.63 11.17 1.84
CA THR A 265 -19.41 12.36 1.51
C THR A 265 -20.72 12.06 0.77
N GLY A 266 -20.89 10.81 0.29
CA GLY A 266 -22.03 10.41 -0.53
C GLY A 266 -21.92 10.80 -2.02
N GLU A 267 -20.89 11.57 -2.39
CA GLU A 267 -20.59 11.89 -3.79
C GLU A 267 -19.88 10.72 -4.49
N PRO A 268 -20.05 10.54 -5.83
CA PRO A 268 -19.31 9.55 -6.58
C PRO A 268 -17.82 9.94 -6.73
N PHE A 269 -16.96 8.97 -7.06
CA PHE A 269 -15.60 9.24 -7.50
C PHE A 269 -15.59 9.93 -8.87
N ARG A 270 -14.54 10.73 -9.12
CA ARG A 270 -14.32 11.48 -10.37
C ARG A 270 -12.93 11.14 -10.92
N LYS A 271 -12.66 11.51 -12.18
CA LYS A 271 -11.35 11.29 -12.81
C LYS A 271 -10.20 11.97 -12.06
N GLU A 272 -10.44 13.15 -11.52
CA GLU A 272 -9.46 13.92 -10.76
C GLU A 272 -8.99 13.19 -9.49
N ASP A 273 -9.81 12.28 -8.96
CA ASP A 273 -9.42 11.42 -7.83
C ASP A 273 -8.32 10.42 -8.23
N ILE A 274 -8.26 9.98 -9.51
CA ILE A 274 -7.19 9.10 -10.02
C ILE A 274 -5.86 9.84 -10.03
N ASP A 275 -5.81 11.04 -10.61
CA ASP A 275 -4.57 11.83 -10.75
C ASP A 275 -3.91 12.08 -9.38
N LEU A 276 -4.76 12.29 -8.36
CA LEU A 276 -4.32 12.45 -6.97
C LEU A 276 -3.59 11.22 -6.43
N LEU A 277 -3.96 10.02 -6.89
CA LEU A 277 -3.48 8.75 -6.33
C LEU A 277 -2.35 8.11 -7.14
N MET A 278 -2.13 8.49 -8.39
CA MET A 278 -1.17 7.80 -9.29
C MET A 278 0.22 7.63 -8.65
N ARG A 279 0.73 8.67 -7.99
CA ARG A 279 2.04 8.59 -7.31
C ARG A 279 2.06 7.59 -6.15
N LEU A 280 0.93 7.42 -5.44
CA LEU A 280 0.81 6.43 -4.36
C LEU A 280 0.69 5.00 -4.90
N VAL A 281 0.13 4.84 -6.09
CA VAL A 281 0.08 3.56 -6.81
C VAL A 281 1.48 3.08 -7.16
N ASP A 282 2.34 3.97 -7.66
CA ASP A 282 3.74 3.65 -7.97
C ASP A 282 4.49 3.20 -6.71
N LEU A 283 4.27 3.88 -5.58
CA LEU A 283 4.83 3.45 -4.28
C LEU A 283 4.33 2.08 -3.84
N THR A 284 3.05 1.79 -4.10
CA THR A 284 2.48 0.48 -3.79
C THR A 284 3.14 -0.61 -4.64
N ALA A 285 3.37 -0.34 -5.92
CA ALA A 285 4.09 -1.25 -6.82
C ALA A 285 5.50 -1.57 -6.30
N ILE A 286 6.27 -0.53 -5.95
CA ILE A 286 7.63 -0.68 -5.37
C ILE A 286 7.59 -1.49 -4.07
N ALA A 287 6.61 -1.25 -3.20
CA ALA A 287 6.45 -1.97 -1.94
C ALA A 287 6.20 -3.47 -2.17
N ILE A 288 5.30 -3.80 -3.10
CA ILE A 288 4.98 -5.18 -3.46
C ILE A 288 6.19 -5.87 -4.07
N GLU A 289 6.84 -5.24 -5.06
CA GLU A 289 8.03 -5.79 -5.72
C GLU A 289 9.14 -6.10 -4.72
N ARG A 290 9.49 -5.12 -3.89
CA ARG A 290 10.56 -5.28 -2.89
C ARG A 290 10.25 -6.41 -1.92
N THR A 291 9.03 -6.49 -1.41
CA THR A 291 8.65 -7.53 -0.46
C THR A 291 8.67 -8.91 -1.10
N SER A 292 8.16 -9.02 -2.34
CA SER A 292 8.21 -10.26 -3.12
C SER A 292 9.65 -10.70 -3.39
N LEU A 293 10.54 -9.78 -3.80
CA LEU A 293 11.96 -10.07 -3.99
C LEU A 293 12.64 -10.51 -2.70
N TYR A 294 12.35 -9.83 -1.57
CA TYR A 294 12.90 -10.20 -0.27
C TYR A 294 12.44 -11.58 0.17
N GLN A 295 11.16 -11.92 -0.02
CA GLN A 295 10.61 -13.24 0.27
C GLN A 295 11.28 -14.31 -0.59
N LYS A 296 11.40 -14.09 -1.91
CA LYS A 296 12.11 -15.00 -2.83
C LYS A 296 13.58 -15.18 -2.44
N MET A 297 14.27 -14.09 -2.10
CA MET A 297 15.67 -14.17 -1.63
C MET A 297 15.77 -14.98 -0.33
N THR A 298 14.85 -14.76 0.60
CA THR A 298 14.81 -15.51 1.86
C THR A 298 14.54 -16.99 1.59
N GLU A 299 13.54 -17.30 0.77
CA GLU A 299 13.21 -18.67 0.38
C GLU A 299 14.41 -19.39 -0.25
N LEU A 300 15.06 -18.77 -1.24
CA LEU A 300 16.27 -19.31 -1.88
C LEU A 300 17.44 -19.49 -0.89
N ALA A 301 17.52 -18.61 0.11
CA ALA A 301 18.59 -18.69 1.13
C ALA A 301 18.37 -19.82 2.13
N ILE A 302 17.13 -20.24 2.40
CA ILE A 302 16.78 -21.18 3.46
C ILE A 302 16.21 -22.52 2.98
N THR A 303 15.81 -22.64 1.71
CA THR A 303 15.25 -23.89 1.14
C THR A 303 16.21 -24.61 0.19
N ASP A 304 15.98 -25.91 0.00
CA ASP A 304 16.58 -26.73 -1.04
C ASP A 304 15.82 -26.53 -2.36
N ASP A 305 16.54 -26.27 -3.44
CA ASP A 305 15.93 -25.93 -4.74
C ASP A 305 15.04 -27.02 -5.32
N LEU A 306 15.38 -28.29 -5.07
CA LEU A 306 14.65 -29.43 -5.62
C LEU A 306 13.38 -29.75 -4.81
N THR A 307 13.53 -29.92 -3.49
CA THR A 307 12.47 -30.46 -2.63
C THR A 307 11.64 -29.38 -1.95
N LYS A 308 12.11 -28.13 -1.97
CA LYS A 308 11.54 -26.99 -1.23
C LYS A 308 11.48 -27.16 0.30
N LEU A 309 12.13 -28.21 0.82
CA LEU A 309 12.41 -28.35 2.23
C LEU A 309 13.47 -27.35 2.68
N PHE A 310 13.66 -27.18 3.99
CA PHE A 310 14.78 -26.37 4.46
C PHE A 310 16.12 -26.95 4.00
N ASN A 311 17.07 -26.08 3.71
CA ASN A 311 18.44 -26.48 3.34
C ASN A 311 19.32 -26.70 4.58
N THR A 312 20.50 -27.25 4.39
CA THR A 312 21.48 -27.54 5.45
C THR A 312 21.90 -26.29 6.24
N ARG A 313 21.96 -25.11 5.58
CA ARG A 313 22.33 -23.86 6.25
C ARG A 313 21.28 -23.45 7.28
N TYR A 314 20.03 -23.46 6.92
CA TYR A 314 18.91 -23.15 7.82
C TYR A 314 18.80 -24.18 8.93
N LEU A 315 18.92 -25.49 8.59
CA LEU A 315 18.94 -26.58 9.56
C LEU A 315 19.98 -26.35 10.66
N ASN A 316 21.24 -26.11 10.31
CA ASN A 316 22.33 -25.91 11.26
C ASN A 316 22.07 -24.74 12.21
N ARG A 317 21.56 -23.63 11.69
CA ARG A 317 21.20 -22.46 12.50
C ARG A 317 20.05 -22.78 13.45
N THR A 318 19.06 -23.51 13.00
CA THR A 318 17.86 -23.81 13.78
C THR A 318 18.17 -24.82 14.90
N ILE A 319 18.99 -25.84 14.65
CA ILE A 319 19.44 -26.78 15.70
C ILE A 319 20.13 -26.01 16.84
N GLU A 320 21.00 -25.06 16.51
CA GLU A 320 21.71 -24.27 17.52
C GLU A 320 20.75 -23.45 18.39
N ILE A 321 19.73 -22.80 17.76
CA ILE A 321 18.70 -22.05 18.46
C ILE A 321 17.87 -22.97 19.38
N GLU A 322 17.46 -24.14 18.87
CA GLU A 322 16.62 -25.08 19.63
C GLU A 322 17.37 -25.73 20.78
N ILE A 323 18.69 -25.99 20.67
CA ILE A 323 19.53 -26.45 21.77
C ILE A 323 19.64 -25.37 22.87
N GLN A 324 19.87 -24.10 22.50
CA GLN A 324 19.88 -23.01 23.46
C GLN A 324 18.53 -22.84 24.17
N ARG A 325 17.45 -22.99 23.44
CA ARG A 325 16.09 -22.93 23.98
C ARG A 325 15.82 -24.12 24.91
N SER A 326 16.19 -25.31 24.51
CA SER A 326 16.07 -26.55 25.28
C SER A 326 16.85 -26.46 26.61
N SER A 327 18.09 -25.96 26.58
CA SER A 327 18.90 -25.72 27.77
C SER A 327 18.25 -24.72 28.74
N ARG A 328 17.66 -23.64 28.21
CA ARG A 328 17.00 -22.60 29.03
C ARG A 328 15.73 -23.09 29.72
N TYR A 329 14.93 -23.87 29.02
CA TYR A 329 13.60 -24.31 29.47
C TYR A 329 13.57 -25.74 30.01
N ASN A 330 14.74 -26.40 30.11
CA ASN A 330 14.88 -27.78 30.55
C ASN A 330 13.94 -28.75 29.79
N THR A 331 13.95 -28.61 28.48
CA THR A 331 13.17 -29.47 27.56
C THR A 331 14.13 -30.29 26.70
N SER A 332 13.64 -31.29 25.98
CA SER A 332 14.44 -32.07 25.03
C SER A 332 14.26 -31.57 23.61
N VAL A 333 15.28 -31.59 22.78
CA VAL A 333 15.19 -31.51 21.34
C VAL A 333 15.74 -32.77 20.70
N SER A 334 14.93 -33.41 19.85
CA SER A 334 15.35 -34.64 19.16
C SER A 334 15.63 -34.38 17.68
N LEU A 335 16.57 -35.11 17.12
CA LEU A 335 16.91 -35.09 15.72
C LEU A 335 16.72 -36.49 15.12
N ILE A 336 16.05 -36.55 13.98
CA ILE A 336 15.92 -37.75 13.16
C ILE A 336 16.74 -37.55 11.90
N PHE A 337 17.74 -38.40 11.66
CA PHE A 337 18.46 -38.48 10.39
C PHE A 337 17.89 -39.61 9.57
N MET A 338 17.59 -39.39 8.30
CA MET A 338 16.94 -40.32 7.39
C MET A 338 17.66 -40.40 6.07
N ASP A 339 17.80 -41.61 5.52
CA ASP A 339 18.35 -41.87 4.19
C ASP A 339 17.41 -42.83 3.42
N VAL A 340 17.20 -42.55 2.12
CA VAL A 340 16.34 -43.37 1.26
C VAL A 340 17.10 -44.63 0.81
N ASP A 341 16.59 -45.77 1.21
CA ASP A 341 17.21 -47.07 0.89
C ASP A 341 17.27 -47.33 -0.62
N TYR A 342 18.44 -47.71 -1.10
CA TYR A 342 18.66 -48.09 -2.48
C TYR A 342 18.38 -47.00 -3.55
N PHE A 343 18.37 -45.71 -3.16
CA PHE A 343 18.04 -44.60 -4.05
C PHE A 343 18.90 -44.60 -5.33
N LYS A 344 20.19 -44.96 -5.24
CA LYS A 344 21.06 -45.09 -6.42
C LYS A 344 20.50 -46.04 -7.47
N ARG A 345 19.86 -47.17 -7.07
CA ARG A 345 19.22 -48.10 -8.02
C ARG A 345 18.07 -47.48 -8.82
N ILE A 346 17.38 -46.50 -8.21
CA ILE A 346 16.33 -45.78 -8.91
C ILE A 346 16.93 -44.91 -9.99
N ASN A 347 17.99 -44.15 -9.66
CA ASN A 347 18.69 -43.34 -10.62
C ASN A 347 19.31 -44.20 -11.78
N ASP A 348 19.92 -45.32 -11.42
CA ASP A 348 20.54 -46.21 -12.39
C ASP A 348 19.52 -46.84 -13.35
N ARG A 349 18.30 -47.14 -12.86
CA ARG A 349 17.22 -47.80 -13.62
C ARG A 349 16.34 -46.82 -14.40
N PHE A 350 15.99 -45.67 -13.82
CA PHE A 350 14.97 -44.76 -14.35
C PHE A 350 15.53 -43.40 -14.72
N GLY A 351 16.80 -43.13 -14.45
CA GLY A 351 17.46 -41.87 -14.68
C GLY A 351 17.27 -40.85 -13.55
N HIS A 352 18.21 -39.87 -13.51
CA HIS A 352 18.23 -38.82 -12.46
C HIS A 352 16.98 -37.96 -12.42
N LEU A 353 16.27 -37.78 -13.54
CA LEU A 353 15.05 -37.01 -13.60
C LEU A 353 13.94 -37.66 -12.76
N ILE A 354 13.79 -38.98 -12.83
CA ILE A 354 12.82 -39.73 -12.05
C ILE A 354 13.23 -39.79 -10.59
N GLY A 355 14.52 -39.98 -10.29
CA GLY A 355 15.04 -39.86 -8.94
C GLY A 355 14.72 -38.51 -8.28
N SER A 356 14.91 -37.41 -9.03
CA SER A 356 14.56 -36.08 -8.55
C SER A 356 13.07 -35.93 -8.22
N LYS A 357 12.18 -36.46 -9.06
CA LYS A 357 10.73 -36.46 -8.79
C LYS A 357 10.38 -37.27 -7.53
N VAL A 358 11.07 -38.41 -7.31
CA VAL A 358 10.93 -39.22 -6.09
C VAL A 358 11.30 -38.40 -4.87
N LEU A 359 12.40 -37.64 -4.89
CA LEU A 359 12.82 -36.81 -3.77
C LEU A 359 11.82 -35.66 -3.51
N VAL A 360 11.25 -35.07 -4.56
CA VAL A 360 10.19 -34.05 -4.42
C VAL A 360 8.96 -34.63 -3.73
N GLU A 361 8.48 -35.80 -4.17
CA GLU A 361 7.31 -36.45 -3.54
C GLU A 361 7.62 -36.91 -2.11
N MET A 362 8.84 -37.38 -1.84
CA MET A 362 9.34 -37.68 -0.50
C MET A 362 9.25 -36.42 0.39
N GLY A 363 9.76 -35.29 -0.07
CA GLY A 363 9.67 -34.02 0.65
C GLY A 363 8.24 -33.62 0.98
N GLN A 364 7.32 -33.77 0.03
CA GLN A 364 5.89 -33.50 0.25
C GLN A 364 5.27 -34.44 1.28
N LEU A 365 5.64 -35.72 1.27
CA LEU A 365 5.19 -36.70 2.27
C LEU A 365 5.71 -36.35 3.65
N LEU A 366 6.98 -35.92 3.77
CA LEU A 366 7.57 -35.47 5.03
C LEU A 366 6.83 -34.26 5.56
N ILE A 367 6.66 -33.17 4.78
CA ILE A 367 5.96 -31.96 5.23
C ILE A 367 4.57 -32.28 5.77
N LYS A 368 3.80 -33.13 5.09
CA LYS A 368 2.44 -33.52 5.53
C LYS A 368 2.42 -34.33 6.81
N SER A 369 3.53 -34.96 7.18
CA SER A 369 3.61 -35.91 8.30
C SER A 369 4.07 -35.28 9.61
N PHE A 370 4.66 -34.07 9.54
CA PHE A 370 5.21 -33.34 10.67
C PHE A 370 4.38 -32.09 11.02
N ARG A 371 4.61 -31.54 12.21
CA ARG A 371 3.93 -30.33 12.69
C ARG A 371 4.58 -29.08 12.07
N THR A 372 3.88 -27.98 12.05
CA THR A 372 4.44 -26.68 11.59
C THR A 372 5.66 -26.22 12.37
N VAL A 373 5.79 -26.65 13.65
CA VAL A 373 6.95 -26.31 14.49
C VAL A 373 8.13 -27.26 14.30
N ASP A 374 7.93 -28.42 13.67
CA ASP A 374 8.99 -29.35 13.34
C ASP A 374 9.74 -28.87 12.10
N ILE A 375 11.05 -29.00 12.08
CA ILE A 375 11.88 -28.53 10.99
C ILE A 375 12.26 -29.74 10.12
N VAL A 376 11.84 -29.73 8.87
CA VAL A 376 12.17 -30.78 7.90
C VAL A 376 13.13 -30.21 6.88
N ALA A 377 14.33 -30.77 6.78
CA ALA A 377 15.38 -30.31 5.89
C ALA A 377 15.92 -31.43 5.00
N ARG A 378 16.36 -31.07 3.78
CA ARG A 378 17.19 -31.95 2.98
C ARG A 378 18.66 -31.69 3.32
N TYR A 379 19.36 -32.71 3.78
CA TYR A 379 20.75 -32.61 4.19
C TYR A 379 21.70 -32.69 3.00
N GLY A 380 21.45 -33.60 2.06
CA GLY A 380 22.17 -33.73 0.81
C GLY A 380 21.75 -35.02 0.08
N GLY A 381 21.87 -35.08 -1.25
CA GLY A 381 21.53 -36.27 -2.02
C GLY A 381 20.14 -36.82 -1.71
N ASP A 382 20.10 -37.99 -1.10
CA ASP A 382 18.90 -38.72 -0.65
C ASP A 382 18.70 -38.71 0.86
N GLU A 383 19.44 -37.82 1.58
CA GLU A 383 19.41 -37.67 3.03
C GLU A 383 18.51 -36.52 3.48
N PHE A 384 17.73 -36.75 4.53
CA PHE A 384 16.82 -35.80 5.14
C PHE A 384 17.04 -35.77 6.66
N VAL A 385 16.87 -34.57 7.23
CA VAL A 385 17.00 -34.38 8.69
C VAL A 385 15.74 -33.67 9.21
N ILE A 386 15.21 -34.21 10.30
CA ILE A 386 14.06 -33.63 10.97
C ILE A 386 14.44 -33.24 12.39
N VAL A 387 14.20 -31.99 12.77
CA VAL A 387 14.38 -31.49 14.13
C VAL A 387 13.01 -31.39 14.79
N LEU A 388 12.91 -31.99 15.97
CA LEU A 388 11.67 -32.05 16.77
C LEU A 388 11.87 -31.27 18.07
N PRO A 389 11.48 -29.98 18.11
CA PRO A 389 11.54 -29.17 19.32
C PRO A 389 10.65 -29.79 20.42
N GLN A 390 11.07 -29.63 21.69
CA GLN A 390 10.34 -30.07 22.88
C GLN A 390 9.86 -31.52 22.81
N THR A 391 10.68 -32.40 22.22
CA THR A 391 10.30 -33.79 21.97
C THR A 391 11.34 -34.72 22.59
N PRO A 392 10.98 -35.53 23.62
CA PRO A 392 11.91 -36.47 24.27
C PRO A 392 12.20 -37.71 23.40
N PRO A 393 13.32 -38.45 23.65
CA PRO A 393 13.79 -39.56 22.81
C PRO A 393 12.74 -40.62 22.50
N LYS A 394 11.97 -41.06 23.47
CA LYS A 394 10.91 -42.06 23.27
C LYS A 394 9.82 -41.59 22.32
N ALA A 395 9.45 -40.32 22.36
CA ALA A 395 8.46 -39.75 21.45
C ALA A 395 9.03 -39.62 20.03
N ALA A 396 10.27 -39.13 19.91
CA ALA A 396 10.96 -39.02 18.62
C ALA A 396 11.10 -40.37 17.92
N THR A 397 11.47 -41.45 18.65
CA THR A 397 11.54 -42.80 18.11
C THR A 397 10.19 -43.29 17.57
N LYS A 398 9.08 -43.02 18.29
CA LYS A 398 7.73 -43.32 17.79
C LYS A 398 7.36 -42.56 16.54
N ILE A 399 7.77 -41.28 16.45
CA ILE A 399 7.53 -40.44 15.26
C ILE A 399 8.35 -40.98 14.10
N ALA A 400 9.61 -41.34 14.28
CA ALA A 400 10.45 -41.94 13.25
C ALA A 400 9.88 -43.24 12.73
N GLU A 401 9.39 -44.14 13.62
CA GLU A 401 8.79 -45.40 13.23
C GLU A 401 7.45 -45.19 12.47
N ARG A 402 6.65 -44.21 12.87
CA ARG A 402 5.43 -43.85 12.11
C ARG A 402 5.81 -43.39 10.71
N MET A 403 6.88 -42.57 10.58
CA MET A 403 7.35 -42.07 9.29
C MET A 403 7.89 -43.19 8.42
N ARG A 404 8.72 -44.07 8.98
CA ARG A 404 9.21 -45.27 8.31
C ARG A 404 8.08 -46.08 7.66
N LYS A 405 7.03 -46.38 8.44
CA LYS A 405 5.83 -47.11 7.97
C LYS A 405 5.08 -46.34 6.87
N SER A 406 4.97 -45.01 7.02
CA SER A 406 4.33 -44.18 6.02
C SER A 406 5.04 -44.24 4.68
N ILE A 407 6.36 -44.20 4.67
CA ILE A 407 7.18 -44.29 3.45
C ILE A 407 7.05 -45.69 2.84
N GLU A 408 7.16 -46.76 3.64
CA GLU A 408 7.04 -48.15 3.18
C GLU A 408 5.66 -48.43 2.55
N GLN A 409 4.59 -47.85 3.10
CA GLN A 409 3.23 -48.00 2.57
C GLN A 409 2.94 -47.14 1.36
N ASN A 410 3.64 -46.00 1.20
CA ASN A 410 3.40 -45.10 0.07
C ASN A 410 3.77 -45.74 -1.28
N THR A 411 3.14 -45.27 -2.33
CA THR A 411 3.46 -45.63 -3.72
C THR A 411 3.81 -44.39 -4.45
N PHE A 412 5.11 -44.21 -4.67
CA PHE A 412 5.69 -42.98 -5.28
C PHE A 412 5.46 -42.95 -6.78
N LEU A 413 5.26 -41.78 -7.32
CA LEU A 413 5.07 -41.47 -8.75
C LEU A 413 3.95 -42.32 -9.39
N LYS A 414 2.90 -42.59 -8.63
CA LYS A 414 1.73 -43.35 -9.12
C LYS A 414 1.01 -42.59 -10.24
N LYS A 415 0.91 -41.27 -10.14
CA LYS A 415 0.24 -40.46 -11.14
C LYS A 415 1.03 -40.41 -12.47
N GLU A 416 2.32 -40.54 -12.40
CA GLU A 416 3.23 -40.59 -13.55
C GLU A 416 3.42 -41.99 -14.13
N GLY A 417 2.73 -42.98 -13.58
CA GLY A 417 2.71 -44.36 -14.09
C GLY A 417 3.86 -45.27 -13.62
N TYR A 418 4.74 -44.80 -12.72
CA TYR A 418 5.91 -45.59 -12.26
C TYR A 418 5.59 -46.51 -11.07
N ALA A 419 4.72 -46.13 -10.14
CA ALA A 419 4.28 -46.92 -8.97
C ALA A 419 5.44 -47.51 -8.13
N LEU A 420 6.42 -46.69 -7.73
CA LEU A 420 7.61 -47.16 -7.04
C LEU A 420 7.36 -47.40 -5.55
N LYS A 421 7.96 -48.46 -5.01
CA LYS A 421 8.01 -48.73 -3.57
C LYS A 421 9.39 -48.47 -3.02
N LEU A 422 9.45 -47.75 -1.92
CA LEU A 422 10.67 -47.28 -1.28
C LEU A 422 10.64 -47.57 0.21
N THR A 423 11.81 -47.70 0.79
CA THR A 423 12.00 -47.72 2.25
C THR A 423 13.07 -46.69 2.62
N ALA A 424 13.19 -46.42 3.91
CA ALA A 424 14.22 -45.54 4.42
C ALA A 424 14.78 -46.04 5.75
N SER A 425 16.02 -45.70 6.02
CA SER A 425 16.74 -46.00 7.27
C SER A 425 16.79 -44.75 8.13
N PHE A 426 16.54 -44.90 9.45
CA PHE A 426 16.41 -43.79 10.38
C PHE A 426 17.33 -43.94 11.58
N GLY A 427 18.01 -42.84 11.94
CA GLY A 427 18.72 -42.69 13.21
C GLY A 427 18.12 -41.57 14.05
N VAL A 428 18.02 -41.76 15.36
CA VAL A 428 17.48 -40.80 16.31
C VAL A 428 18.47 -40.53 17.42
N ALA A 429 18.72 -39.25 17.71
CA ALA A 429 19.46 -38.77 18.87
C ALA A 429 18.71 -37.59 19.50
N SER A 430 18.99 -37.31 20.77
CA SER A 430 18.30 -36.27 21.53
C SER A 430 19.26 -35.49 22.43
N TYR A 431 19.06 -34.19 22.53
CA TYR A 431 19.72 -33.32 23.48
C TYR A 431 18.74 -32.98 24.62
N PRO A 432 19.15 -33.03 25.90
CA PRO A 432 20.49 -33.36 26.37
C PRO A 432 20.77 -34.83 26.65
N GLU A 433 19.82 -35.74 26.37
CA GLU A 433 19.86 -37.12 26.86
C GLU A 433 21.00 -37.95 26.26
N SER A 434 21.27 -37.82 24.97
CA SER A 434 22.33 -38.54 24.29
C SER A 434 23.45 -37.66 23.73
N ALA A 435 23.18 -36.38 23.49
CA ALA A 435 24.11 -35.44 22.90
C ALA A 435 24.38 -34.25 23.83
N ALA A 436 25.63 -33.75 23.84
CA ALA A 436 26.03 -32.58 24.63
C ALA A 436 26.13 -31.28 23.80
N SER A 437 26.15 -31.40 22.46
CA SER A 437 26.30 -30.29 21.53
C SER A 437 25.50 -30.51 20.24
N LYS A 438 25.43 -29.47 19.41
CA LYS A 438 24.87 -29.55 18.05
C LYS A 438 25.56 -30.61 17.21
N ASP A 439 26.90 -30.58 17.20
CA ASP A 439 27.69 -31.45 16.35
C ASP A 439 27.59 -32.91 16.82
N ASP A 440 27.52 -33.15 18.15
CA ASP A 440 27.25 -34.46 18.70
C ASP A 440 25.85 -34.95 18.31
N LEU A 441 24.85 -34.09 18.38
CA LEU A 441 23.47 -34.47 18.07
C LEU A 441 23.31 -34.93 16.59
N ILE A 442 23.91 -34.19 15.66
CA ILE A 442 23.92 -34.55 14.25
C ILE A 442 24.71 -35.83 14.04
N ARG A 443 25.95 -35.92 14.54
CA ARG A 443 26.82 -37.06 14.38
C ARG A 443 26.18 -38.34 14.93
N LEU A 444 25.63 -38.29 16.15
CA LEU A 444 25.01 -39.49 16.75
C LEU A 444 23.77 -39.96 16.00
N ALA A 445 22.96 -39.06 15.50
CA ALA A 445 21.80 -39.44 14.69
C ALA A 445 22.23 -40.03 13.34
N ASP A 446 23.25 -39.48 12.68
CA ASP A 446 23.85 -40.02 11.45
C ASP A 446 24.45 -41.41 11.70
N ASP A 447 25.30 -41.58 12.75
CA ASP A 447 25.87 -42.89 13.13
C ASP A 447 24.80 -43.95 13.37
N ALA A 448 23.68 -43.53 14.01
CA ALA A 448 22.54 -44.40 14.25
C ALA A 448 21.84 -44.82 12.92
N MET A 449 21.63 -43.91 12.01
CA MET A 449 21.07 -44.17 10.68
C MET A 449 22.02 -45.07 9.86
N TYR A 450 23.32 -44.76 9.86
CA TYR A 450 24.31 -45.55 9.14
C TYR A 450 24.40 -47.01 9.65
N LYS A 451 24.23 -47.21 10.95
CA LYS A 451 24.14 -48.54 11.55
C LYS A 451 22.94 -49.33 10.97
N VAL A 452 21.76 -48.72 10.88
CA VAL A 452 20.57 -49.31 10.24
C VAL A 452 20.82 -49.65 8.78
N LYS A 453 21.43 -48.72 8.03
CA LYS A 453 21.71 -48.86 6.60
C LYS A 453 22.62 -50.03 6.29
N ASN A 454 23.58 -50.34 7.19
CA ASN A 454 24.52 -51.45 7.02
C ASN A 454 24.01 -52.80 7.55
N GLN A 455 23.00 -52.82 8.41
CA GLN A 455 22.48 -54.08 8.99
C GLN A 455 21.23 -54.54 8.29
N THR A 456 20.12 -53.87 8.50
CA THR A 456 18.77 -54.33 8.14
C THR A 456 18.11 -53.49 7.06
N ARG A 457 18.47 -52.20 6.96
CA ARG A 457 17.66 -51.17 6.31
C ARG A 457 16.22 -51.12 6.81
N ASN A 458 15.42 -50.21 6.30
CA ASN A 458 13.97 -50.09 6.65
C ASN A 458 13.69 -50.26 8.14
N ALA A 459 14.45 -49.57 8.98
CA ALA A 459 14.34 -49.63 10.44
C ALA A 459 14.71 -48.30 11.09
N VAL A 460 14.43 -48.19 12.36
CA VAL A 460 14.76 -47.04 13.23
C VAL A 460 15.73 -47.51 14.30
N TYR A 461 16.85 -46.75 14.49
CA TYR A 461 17.73 -46.94 15.62
C TYR A 461 17.87 -45.64 16.42
N ALA A 462 17.62 -45.68 17.72
CA ALA A 462 17.71 -44.53 18.60
C ALA A 462 18.88 -44.70 19.59
N ILE A 463 19.67 -43.66 19.70
CA ILE A 463 20.69 -43.53 20.76
C ILE A 463 19.98 -42.87 21.96
N VAL A 464 19.87 -43.63 23.04
CA VAL A 464 19.19 -43.21 24.29
C VAL A 464 20.19 -42.87 25.36
#